data_52210bffb76e494bbc6bd3a0e041e9e9
#
_entry.id   52210bffb76e494bbc6bd3a0e041e9e9
#
_cell.length_a   1.000
_cell.length_b   1.000
_cell.length_c   1.000
_cell.angle_alpha   90.00
_cell.angle_beta   90.00
_cell.angle_gamma   90.00
#
_symmetry.space_group_name_H-M   'P 1'
#
loop_
_entity.id
_entity.type
_entity.pdbx_description
1 polymer ?
#
loop_
_entity_poly.entity_id
_entity_poly.type
_entity_poly.pdbx_seq_one_letter_code
_entity_poly.pdbx_strand_id
1 'polypeptide(L)'
;MREWAVKRRERTRHLIELGGLIVKAGLIDLVDDDRATLYGAMLMIAERLRSEERDTTLALWRRKGKRAFEQEEQGKGGGQP
;
A
#
# COMPACT_ATOMS: atom_id res chain seq x y z
N MET A 1 -4.64 26.90 -14.84
CA MET A 1 -5.48 26.74 -13.69
C MET A 1 -6.14 25.38 -13.57
N ARG A 2 -6.69 24.92 -14.64
CA ARG A 2 -7.36 23.63 -14.63
C ARG A 2 -6.42 22.48 -14.50
N GLU A 3 -5.19 22.66 -14.94
CA GLU A 3 -4.19 21.61 -14.83
C GLU A 3 -3.91 21.21 -13.41
N TRP A 4 -3.76 22.19 -12.53
CA TRP A 4 -3.46 21.84 -11.14
C TRP A 4 -4.66 21.18 -10.47
N ALA A 5 -5.86 21.55 -10.87
CA ALA A 5 -7.07 20.92 -10.32
C ALA A 5 -7.16 19.45 -10.75
N VAL A 6 -6.84 19.18 -12.00
CA VAL A 6 -6.86 17.82 -12.53
C VAL A 6 -5.79 16.98 -11.85
N LYS A 7 -4.59 17.51 -11.72
CA LYS A 7 -3.51 16.80 -11.05
C LYS A 7 -3.87 16.50 -9.60
N ARG A 8 -4.56 17.43 -8.95
CA ARG A 8 -4.98 17.25 -7.58
C ARG A 8 -5.98 16.11 -7.46
N ARG A 9 -6.92 16.03 -8.40
CA ARG A 9 -7.89 14.94 -8.40
C ARG A 9 -7.22 13.59 -8.63
N GLU A 10 -6.30 13.57 -9.58
CA GLU A 10 -5.60 12.34 -9.88
C GLU A 10 -4.79 11.86 -8.68
N ARG A 11 -4.15 12.80 -8.00
CA ARG A 11 -3.39 12.44 -6.80
C ARG A 11 -4.30 11.92 -5.71
N THR A 12 -5.45 12.55 -5.52
CA THR A 12 -6.40 12.11 -4.50
C THR A 12 -6.90 10.70 -4.82
N ARG A 13 -7.24 10.46 -6.07
CA ARG A 13 -7.70 9.14 -6.49
C ARG A 13 -6.62 8.09 -6.24
N HIS A 14 -5.39 8.41 -6.59
CA HIS A 14 -4.28 7.50 -6.40
C HIS A 14 -4.09 7.20 -4.91
N LEU A 15 -4.20 8.21 -4.06
CA LEU A 15 -4.06 7.99 -2.62
C LEU A 15 -5.18 7.13 -2.06
N ILE A 16 -6.39 7.27 -2.60
CA ILE A 16 -7.50 6.42 -2.20
C ILE A 16 -7.22 4.97 -2.57
N GLU A 17 -6.69 4.76 -3.77
CA GLU A 17 -6.32 3.42 -4.22
C GLU A 17 -5.25 2.81 -3.32
N LEU A 18 -4.24 3.60 -2.97
CA LEU A 18 -3.18 3.13 -2.09
C LEU A 18 -3.73 2.84 -0.70
N GLY A 19 -4.69 3.65 -0.24
CA GLY A 19 -5.35 3.39 1.02
C GLY A 19 -6.10 2.07 1.02
N GLY A 20 -6.68 1.73 -0.14
CA GLY A 20 -7.36 0.46 -0.31
C GLY A 20 -6.44 -0.73 -0.13
N LEU A 21 -5.15 -0.57 -0.46
CA LEU A 21 -4.19 -1.63 -0.27
C LEU A 21 -3.94 -1.92 1.21
N ILE A 22 -4.05 -0.90 2.04
CA ILE A 22 -3.90 -1.09 3.48
C ILE A 22 -5.01 -1.96 4.02
N VAL A 23 -6.23 -1.70 3.55
CA VAL A 23 -7.38 -2.53 3.92
C VAL A 23 -7.18 -3.95 3.42
N LYS A 24 -6.74 -4.08 2.18
CA LYS A 24 -6.54 -5.37 1.54
C LYS A 24 -5.49 -6.21 2.27
N ALA A 25 -4.47 -5.54 2.80
CA ALA A 25 -3.42 -6.23 3.55
C ALA A 25 -3.89 -6.67 4.92
N GLY A 26 -5.07 -6.25 5.34
CA GLY A 26 -5.63 -6.64 6.62
C GLY A 26 -5.13 -5.81 7.79
N LEU A 27 -4.38 -4.74 7.51
CA LEU A 27 -3.79 -3.94 8.57
C LEU A 27 -4.82 -3.25 9.44
N ILE A 28 -5.93 -2.84 8.84
CA ILE A 28 -6.97 -2.13 9.59
C ILE A 28 -7.50 -3.00 10.72
N ASP A 29 -7.79 -4.25 10.42
CA ASP A 29 -8.28 -5.20 11.42
C ASP A 29 -7.19 -5.54 12.42
N LEU A 30 -5.96 -5.68 11.95
CA LEU A 30 -4.86 -6.08 12.82
C LEU A 30 -4.51 -5.01 13.86
N VAL A 31 -4.79 -3.75 13.56
CA VAL A 31 -4.54 -2.67 14.52
C VAL A 31 -5.83 -2.21 15.20
N ASP A 32 -6.92 -2.97 15.04
CA ASP A 32 -8.22 -2.67 15.65
C ASP A 32 -8.74 -1.28 15.32
N ASP A 33 -8.54 -0.85 14.07
CA ASP A 33 -8.98 0.46 13.61
C ASP A 33 -8.35 1.62 14.36
N ASP A 34 -7.26 1.37 15.06
CA ASP A 34 -6.60 2.42 15.83
C ASP A 34 -5.71 3.26 14.95
N ARG A 35 -6.09 4.52 14.75
CA ARG A 35 -5.37 5.44 13.87
C ARG A 35 -3.95 5.68 14.34
N ALA A 36 -3.76 5.82 15.65
CA ALA A 36 -2.43 6.10 16.19
C ALA A 36 -1.49 4.92 15.93
N THR A 37 -1.98 3.72 16.15
CA THR A 37 -1.17 2.53 15.91
C THR A 37 -0.81 2.40 14.44
N LEU A 38 -1.76 2.64 13.56
CA LEU A 38 -1.51 2.56 12.13
C LEU A 38 -0.49 3.62 11.70
N TYR A 39 -0.65 4.83 12.19
CA TYR A 39 0.28 5.90 11.86
C TYR A 39 1.69 5.58 12.35
N GLY A 40 1.79 5.04 13.58
CA GLY A 40 3.07 4.63 14.11
C GLY A 40 3.76 3.60 13.25
N ALA A 41 2.99 2.62 12.76
CA ALA A 41 3.53 1.59 11.89
C ALA A 41 4.05 2.22 10.59
N MET A 42 3.30 3.16 10.05
CA MET A 42 3.71 3.84 8.82
C MET A 42 4.96 4.67 9.03
N LEU A 43 5.11 5.29 10.21
CA LEU A 43 6.32 6.03 10.52
C LEU A 43 7.53 5.12 10.57
N MET A 44 7.36 3.91 11.07
CA MET A 44 8.45 2.94 11.08
C MET A 44 8.84 2.53 9.67
N ILE A 45 7.84 2.35 8.81
CA ILE A 45 8.10 2.06 7.40
C ILE A 45 8.90 3.19 6.77
N ALA A 46 8.50 4.42 7.04
CA ALA A 46 9.18 5.59 6.48
C ALA A 46 10.62 5.68 6.97
N GLU A 47 10.84 5.39 8.26
CA GLU A 47 12.19 5.41 8.82
C GLU A 47 13.09 4.42 8.11
N ARG A 48 12.57 3.23 7.90
CA ARG A 48 13.37 2.20 7.23
C ARG A 48 13.73 2.63 5.81
N LEU A 49 12.81 3.30 5.13
CA LEU A 49 13.05 3.76 3.76
C LEU A 49 13.96 4.98 3.70
N ARG A 50 14.25 5.61 4.84
CA ARG A 50 15.20 6.70 4.92
C ARG A 50 16.58 6.22 5.34
N SER A 51 16.70 4.95 5.66
CA SER A 51 17.96 4.37 6.13
C SER A 51 18.78 3.87 4.95
N GLU A 52 19.97 3.35 5.27
CA GLU A 52 20.85 2.79 4.26
C GLU A 52 20.27 1.53 3.62
N GLU A 53 19.27 0.93 4.27
CA GLU A 53 18.64 -0.28 3.78
C GLU A 53 17.52 -0.02 2.80
N ARG A 54 17.34 1.24 2.41
CA ARG A 54 16.24 1.63 1.54
C ARG A 54 16.16 0.81 0.27
N ASP A 55 17.25 0.72 -0.47
CA ASP A 55 17.21 0.05 -1.77
C ASP A 55 16.90 -1.43 -1.64
N THR A 56 17.50 -2.08 -0.68
CA THR A 56 17.27 -3.50 -0.43
C THR A 56 15.81 -3.72 -0.01
N THR A 57 15.33 -2.85 0.87
CA THR A 57 13.97 -2.96 1.38
C THR A 57 12.94 -2.75 0.27
N LEU A 58 13.16 -1.74 -0.58
CA LEU A 58 12.24 -1.46 -1.68
C LEU A 58 12.17 -2.64 -2.64
N ALA A 59 13.33 -3.22 -2.96
CA ALA A 59 13.37 -4.36 -3.86
C ALA A 59 12.61 -5.55 -3.28
N LEU A 60 12.82 -5.81 -2.02
CA LEU A 60 12.15 -6.92 -1.33
C LEU A 60 10.64 -6.72 -1.28
N TRP A 61 10.20 -5.53 -0.87
CA TRP A 61 8.78 -5.25 -0.73
C TRP A 61 8.08 -5.25 -2.09
N ARG A 62 8.75 -4.73 -3.09
CA ARG A 62 8.19 -4.71 -4.43
C ARG A 62 7.95 -6.12 -4.95
N ARG A 63 8.92 -7.00 -4.73
CA ARG A 63 8.78 -8.39 -5.14
C ARG A 63 7.63 -9.07 -4.41
N LYS A 64 7.54 -8.84 -3.12
CA LYS A 64 6.49 -9.45 -2.31
C LYS A 64 5.11 -8.97 -2.74
N GLY A 65 4.97 -7.67 -2.96
CA GLY A 65 3.69 -7.10 -3.40
C GLY A 65 3.28 -7.59 -4.77
N LYS A 66 4.24 -7.65 -5.66
CA LYS A 66 3.97 -8.12 -7.02
C LYS A 66 3.48 -9.57 -7.00
N ARG A 67 4.13 -10.39 -6.19
CA ARG A 67 3.73 -11.79 -6.05
C ARG A 67 2.32 -11.89 -5.46
N ALA A 68 2.01 -11.06 -4.49
CA ALA A 68 0.69 -11.07 -3.86
C ALA A 68 -0.40 -10.74 -4.87
N PHE A 69 -0.17 -9.75 -5.72
CA PHE A 69 -1.11 -9.40 -6.77
C PHE A 69 -1.30 -10.55 -7.76
N GLU A 70 -0.22 -11.20 -8.12
CA GLU A 70 -0.29 -12.33 -9.03
C GLU A 70 -1.09 -13.47 -8.44
N GLN A 71 -0.88 -13.76 -7.17
CA GLN A 71 -1.63 -14.81 -6.49
C GLN A 71 -3.11 -14.48 -6.42
N GLU A 72 -3.43 -13.22 -6.21
CA GLU A 72 -4.82 -12.79 -6.20
C GLU A 72 -5.50 -13.01 -7.53
N GLU A 73 -4.80 -12.64 -8.61
CA GLU A 73 -5.35 -12.83 -9.94
C GLU A 73 -5.60 -14.30 -10.21
N GLN A 74 -4.65 -15.14 -9.86
CA GLN A 74 -4.80 -16.58 -10.04
C GLN A 74 -5.94 -17.11 -9.22
N GLY A 75 -6.07 -16.64 -7.99
CA GLY A 75 -7.16 -17.05 -7.13
C GLY A 75 -8.50 -16.68 -7.72
N LYS A 76 -8.61 -15.49 -8.24
CA LYS A 76 -9.85 -15.04 -8.87
C LYS A 76 -10.16 -15.85 -10.10
N GLY A 77 -9.14 -16.05 -10.94
CA GLY A 77 -9.35 -16.73 -12.20
C GLY A 77 -9.63 -18.21 -12.04
N GLY A 78 -8.93 -18.84 -11.10
CA GLY A 78 -9.00 -20.29 -10.99
C GLY A 78 -9.94 -20.78 -9.91
N GLY A 79 -10.02 -20.06 -8.82
CA GLY A 79 -10.71 -20.56 -7.65
C GLY A 79 -12.13 -20.10 -7.49
N GLN A 80 -12.55 -19.11 -8.22
CA GLN A 80 -13.88 -18.55 -8.02
C GLN A 80 -14.92 -19.26 -8.86
N PRO A 81 -15.89 -19.82 -8.20
CA PRO A 81 -17.00 -20.42 -8.94
C PRO A 81 -17.84 -19.38 -9.63
#